data_d7808991b61333f09e5fb582e753a9e2
#
_entry.id   d7808991b61333f09e5fb582e753a9e2
#
_cell.length_a   1.000
_cell.length_b   1.000
_cell.length_c   1.000
_cell.angle_alpha   90.00
_cell.angle_beta   90.00
_cell.angle_gamma   90.00
#
_symmetry.space_group_name_H-M   'P 1'
#
loop_
_entity.id
_entity.type
_entity.pdbx_description
1 polymer ?
#
loop_
_entity_poly.entity_id
_entity_poly.type
_entity_poly.pdbx_seq_one_letter_code
_entity_poly.pdbx_strand_id
1 'polypeptide(L)'
;MKHGTGLSTVVVNEIRQERRRQRIKWGPQTHSDLYWLAILSEEVGEAAKAALEEHPGDLQTELVQVAAVACAWLDQLRTGKAV
;
A
#
# COMPACT_ATOMS: atom_id res chain seq x y z
N MET A 1 -18.58 6.81 -19.94
CA MET A 1 -18.33 6.24 -19.25
C MET A 1 -18.65 5.88 -18.26
N LYS A 2 -18.64 5.51 -18.06
CA LYS A 2 -18.77 5.12 -17.13
C LYS A 2 -18.14 4.70 -16.32
N HIS A 3 -18.03 4.76 -15.82
CA HIS A 3 -17.40 4.44 -15.07
C HIS A 3 -17.35 3.92 -14.07
N GLY A 4 -17.59 3.30 -14.06
CA GLY A 4 -17.41 2.43 -12.94
C GLY A 4 -16.79 3.06 -11.72
N THR A 5 -16.05 2.29 -10.99
CA THR A 5 -15.43 2.74 -9.75
C THR A 5 -14.23 3.66 -9.96
N GLY A 6 -13.71 3.69 -11.18
CA GLY A 6 -12.52 4.46 -11.50
C GLY A 6 -11.20 3.76 -11.19
N LEU A 7 -11.23 2.59 -10.54
CA LEU A 7 -10.00 1.83 -10.29
C LEU A 7 -9.68 0.93 -11.47
N SER A 8 -8.47 1.07 -12.02
CA SER A 8 -8.05 0.21 -13.12
C SER A 8 -7.68 -1.18 -12.60
N THR A 9 -7.93 -2.18 -13.44
CA THR A 9 -7.56 -3.57 -13.13
C THR A 9 -6.04 -3.69 -12.93
N VAL A 10 -5.26 -2.95 -13.72
CA VAL A 10 -3.80 -2.98 -13.62
C VAL A 10 -3.36 -2.51 -12.23
N VAL A 11 -3.89 -1.38 -11.77
CA VAL A 11 -3.53 -0.83 -10.46
C VAL A 11 -3.95 -1.77 -9.33
N VAL A 12 -5.16 -2.31 -9.39
CA VAL A 12 -5.64 -3.25 -8.39
C VAL A 12 -4.72 -4.48 -8.32
N ASN A 13 -4.32 -5.00 -9.46
CA ASN A 13 -3.44 -6.17 -9.51
C ASN A 13 -2.05 -5.86 -8.94
N GLU A 14 -1.52 -4.66 -9.21
CA GLU A 14 -0.24 -4.25 -8.65
C GLU A 14 -0.29 -4.18 -7.12
N ILE A 15 -1.37 -3.64 -6.57
CA ILE A 15 -1.57 -3.57 -5.13
C ILE A 15 -1.66 -4.98 -4.53
N ARG A 16 -2.40 -5.88 -5.18
CA ARG A 16 -2.52 -7.26 -4.74
C ARG A 16 -1.17 -7.98 -4.74
N GLN A 17 -0.38 -7.79 -5.78
CA GLN A 17 0.95 -8.39 -5.89
C GLN A 17 1.87 -7.86 -4.79
N GLU A 18 1.81 -6.57 -4.49
CA GLU A 18 2.62 -5.99 -3.42
C GLU A 18 2.19 -6.53 -2.06
N ARG A 19 0.89 -6.68 -1.80
CA ARG A 19 0.40 -7.30 -0.57
C ARG A 19 0.90 -8.74 -0.43
N ARG A 20 0.87 -9.50 -1.50
CA ARG A 20 1.40 -10.87 -1.51
C ARG A 20 2.90 -10.86 -1.19
N ARG A 21 3.65 -9.98 -1.81
CA ARG A 21 5.10 -9.86 -1.59
C ARG A 21 5.40 -9.55 -0.12
N GLN A 22 4.67 -8.60 0.47
CA GLN A 22 4.83 -8.24 1.88
C GLN A 22 4.52 -9.43 2.79
N ARG A 23 3.46 -10.14 2.50
CA ARG A 23 3.04 -11.28 3.30
C ARG A 23 4.04 -12.45 3.22
N ILE A 24 4.63 -12.67 2.06
CA ILE A 24 5.67 -13.68 1.89
C ILE A 24 6.93 -13.28 2.65
N LYS A 25 7.31 -11.99 2.56
CA LYS A 25 8.54 -11.49 3.15
C LYS A 25 8.48 -11.45 4.68
N TRP A 26 7.38 -10.99 5.25
CA TRP A 26 7.27 -10.77 6.69
C TRP A 26 6.27 -11.67 7.40
N GLY A 27 5.49 -12.45 6.67
CA GLY A 27 4.40 -13.24 7.22
C GLY A 27 3.21 -12.38 7.60
N PRO A 28 2.15 -12.99 8.14
CA PRO A 28 0.99 -12.23 8.60
C PRO A 28 1.37 -11.28 9.73
N GLN A 29 0.84 -10.06 9.67
CA GLN A 29 1.19 -8.99 10.62
C GLN A 29 -0.05 -8.46 11.34
N THR A 30 0.14 -8.10 12.60
CA THR A 30 -0.85 -7.38 13.40
C THR A 30 -0.12 -6.24 14.07
N HIS A 31 -0.67 -5.03 13.94
CA HIS A 31 -0.08 -3.84 14.53
C HIS A 31 -1.15 -2.97 15.15
N SER A 32 -0.75 -2.13 16.11
CA SER A 32 -1.60 -1.06 16.62
C SER A 32 -1.83 -0.03 15.51
N ASP A 33 -2.88 0.77 15.66
CA ASP A 33 -3.17 1.84 14.69
C ASP A 33 -2.00 2.82 14.59
N LEU A 34 -1.39 3.17 15.72
CA LEU A 34 -0.24 4.07 15.70
C LEU A 34 0.93 3.49 14.92
N TYR A 35 1.17 2.21 15.06
CA TYR A 35 2.27 1.56 14.35
C TYR A 35 1.97 1.49 12.84
N TRP A 36 0.73 1.14 12.48
CA TRP A 36 0.32 1.18 11.08
C TRP A 36 0.46 2.58 10.48
N LEU A 37 0.08 3.59 11.27
CA LEU A 37 0.21 4.98 10.81
C LEU A 37 1.67 5.35 10.57
N ALA A 38 2.57 4.91 11.43
CA ALA A 38 4.00 5.15 11.27
C ALA A 38 4.54 4.50 9.98
N ILE A 39 4.15 3.25 9.71
CA ILE A 39 4.54 2.55 8.49
C ILE A 39 4.00 3.29 7.26
N LEU A 40 2.73 3.67 7.29
CA LEU A 40 2.11 4.39 6.17
C LEU A 40 2.80 5.73 5.94
N SER A 41 3.09 6.47 7.01
CA SER A 41 3.75 7.77 6.90
C SER A 41 5.15 7.64 6.29
N GLU A 42 5.87 6.59 6.62
CA GLU A 42 7.18 6.31 6.05
C GLU A 42 7.07 6.08 4.54
N GLU A 43 6.10 5.28 4.11
CA GLU A 43 5.88 5.02 2.68
C GLU A 43 5.46 6.30 1.94
N VAL A 44 4.62 7.13 2.56
CA VAL A 44 4.24 8.42 1.98
C VAL A 44 5.46 9.32 1.84
N GLY A 45 6.36 9.31 2.81
CA GLY A 45 7.62 10.05 2.74
C GLY A 45 8.49 9.61 1.57
N GLU A 46 8.58 8.30 1.33
CA GLU A 46 9.33 7.78 0.19
C GLU A 46 8.70 8.20 -1.14
N ALA A 47 7.36 8.18 -1.22
CA ALA A 47 6.65 8.65 -2.42
C ALA A 47 6.89 10.15 -2.65
N ALA A 48 6.86 10.94 -1.58
CA ALA A 48 7.14 12.38 -1.66
C ALA A 48 8.56 12.63 -2.17
N LYS A 49 9.52 11.88 -1.67
CA LYS A 49 10.91 11.98 -2.10
C LYS A 49 11.04 11.68 -3.59
N ALA A 50 10.44 10.57 -4.04
CA ALA A 50 10.47 10.19 -5.46
C ALA A 50 9.83 11.26 -6.34
N ALA A 51 8.74 11.86 -5.90
CA ALA A 51 8.07 12.92 -6.63
C ALA A 51 8.94 14.18 -6.73
N LEU A 52 9.57 14.56 -5.60
CA LEU A 52 10.43 15.75 -5.56
C LEU A 52 11.69 15.58 -6.40
N GLU A 53 12.22 14.36 -6.45
CA GLU A 53 13.44 14.06 -7.21
C GLU A 53 13.15 13.69 -8.67
N GLU A 54 11.89 13.74 -9.06
CA GLU A 54 11.46 13.46 -10.44
C GLU A 54 11.88 12.08 -10.93
N HIS A 55 11.68 11.05 -10.09
CA HIS A 55 11.91 9.67 -10.47
C HIS A 55 10.56 8.95 -10.67
N PRO A 56 9.96 9.08 -11.89
CA PRO A 56 8.58 8.59 -12.09
C PRO A 56 8.40 7.08 -11.89
N GLY A 57 9.42 6.28 -12.20
CA GLY A 57 9.35 4.84 -11.97
C GLY A 57 9.31 4.50 -10.48
N ASP A 58 10.17 5.17 -9.71
CA ASP A 58 10.20 4.99 -8.27
C ASP A 58 8.91 5.50 -7.63
N LEU A 59 8.38 6.62 -8.13
CA LEU A 59 7.12 7.17 -7.62
C LEU A 59 5.97 6.17 -7.78
N GLN A 60 5.87 5.53 -8.94
CA GLN A 60 4.83 4.53 -9.16
C GLN A 60 4.95 3.37 -8.17
N THR A 61 6.17 2.86 -7.98
CA THR A 61 6.45 1.79 -7.04
C THR A 61 6.08 2.20 -5.62
N GLU A 62 6.48 3.39 -5.20
CA GLU A 62 6.18 3.89 -3.86
C GLU A 62 4.68 4.08 -3.64
N LEU A 63 3.96 4.56 -4.65
CA LEU A 63 2.51 4.71 -4.52
C LEU A 63 1.78 3.37 -4.37
N VAL A 64 2.27 2.33 -5.06
CA VAL A 64 1.73 0.98 -4.88
C VAL A 64 1.97 0.51 -3.44
N GLN A 65 3.15 0.78 -2.89
CA GLN A 65 3.46 0.43 -1.51
C GLN A 65 2.59 1.19 -0.51
N VAL A 66 2.37 2.49 -0.73
CA VAL A 66 1.45 3.29 0.10
C VAL A 66 0.06 2.66 0.10
N ALA A 67 -0.46 2.35 -1.08
CA ALA A 67 -1.79 1.76 -1.22
C ALA A 67 -1.86 0.38 -0.54
N ALA A 68 -0.81 -0.44 -0.70
CA ALA A 68 -0.77 -1.78 -0.11
C ALA A 68 -0.77 -1.72 1.42
N VAL A 69 -0.02 -0.80 2.02
CA VAL A 69 -0.02 -0.64 3.48
C VAL A 69 -1.38 -0.19 3.97
N ALA A 70 -2.00 0.78 3.30
CA ALA A 70 -3.34 1.23 3.66
C ALA A 70 -4.36 0.09 3.57
N CYS A 71 -4.28 -0.73 2.53
CA CYS A 71 -5.15 -1.89 2.37
C CYS A 71 -4.93 -2.91 3.48
N ALA A 72 -3.69 -3.18 3.87
CA ALA A 72 -3.38 -4.12 4.95
C ALA A 72 -3.98 -3.63 6.27
N TRP A 73 -3.80 -2.37 6.59
CA TRP A 73 -4.34 -1.77 7.81
C TRP A 73 -5.87 -1.87 7.81
N LEU A 74 -6.50 -1.50 6.70
CA LEU A 74 -7.95 -1.56 6.58
C LEU A 74 -8.46 -3.00 6.72
N ASP A 75 -7.77 -3.98 6.12
CA ASP A 75 -8.12 -5.39 6.24
C ASP A 75 -8.05 -5.84 7.69
N GLN A 76 -7.03 -5.44 8.44
CA GLN A 76 -6.93 -5.77 9.86
C GLN A 76 -8.10 -5.19 10.64
N LEU A 77 -8.46 -3.94 10.36
CA LEU A 77 -9.59 -3.29 11.03
C LEU A 77 -10.92 -3.99 10.71
N ARG A 78 -11.09 -4.45 9.48
CA ARG A 78 -12.32 -5.11 9.05
C ARG A 78 -12.46 -6.53 9.58
N THR A 79 -11.35 -7.28 9.61
CA THR A 79 -11.38 -8.70 9.96
C THR A 79 -10.99 -8.96 11.41
N GLY A 80 -10.27 -8.05 12.03
CA GLY A 80 -9.67 -8.29 13.35
C GLY A 80 -8.57 -9.32 13.34
N LYS A 81 -8.06 -9.68 12.16
CA LYS A 81 -7.06 -10.74 11.99
C LYS A 81 -5.76 -10.19 11.43
N ALA A 82 -4.69 -10.98 11.63
CA ALA A 82 -3.40 -10.68 11.01
C ALA A 82 -3.52 -10.67 9.49
N VAL A 83 -2.75 -9.80 8.86
CA VAL A 83 -2.83 -9.58 7.41
C VAL A 83 -1.48 -9.73 6.72
#